data_322470d225dd012745f3a2572938722d
#
_entry.id   322470d225dd012745f3a2572938722d
#
_cell.length_a   1.000
_cell.length_b   1.000
_cell.length_c   1.000
_cell.angle_alpha   90.00
_cell.angle_beta   90.00
_cell.angle_gamma   90.00
#
_symmetry.space_group_name_H-M   'P 1'
#
loop_
_entity.id
_entity.type
_entity.pdbx_description
1 polymer ?
#
loop_
_entity_poly.entity_id
_entity_poly.type
_entity_poly.pdbx_seq_one_letter_code
_entity_poly.pdbx_strand_id
1 'polypeptide(L)'
;MYSQFCYYIQQDEQKRRATMHINRKPGEQIEVDWAGDPAQIIDPDTGEIIPAFLFVGVMTYSQYPYVEAFINEKQRSWITAHVHMYEYFGGVTRILVPDNTTTAVIHNNDWYNQELNTIYHEMAEHYNTAIIPARVRAPKDKPNVEGSVGVISTWITAALRNEQFFSLAELNKAIRRKLEEFVHRPFQKKEGTRYEIFRDEELPLLAKLPATPYELAEWKKATVQFNYHI
;
A
#
# COMPACT_ATOMS: atom_id res chain seq x y z
N MET A 1 34.17 -20.53 29.09
CA MET A 1 32.80 -20.38 29.67
C MET A 1 31.92 -19.35 28.94
N TYR A 2 32.40 -18.12 28.66
CA TYR A 2 31.64 -17.08 27.94
C TYR A 2 31.21 -17.49 26.51
N SER A 3 32.09 -18.12 25.74
CA SER A 3 31.82 -18.58 24.37
C SER A 3 30.76 -19.68 24.28
N GLN A 4 30.72 -20.60 25.24
CA GLN A 4 29.68 -21.64 25.30
C GLN A 4 28.31 -21.04 25.66
N PHE A 5 28.28 -20.07 26.58
CA PHE A 5 27.04 -19.37 26.95
C PHE A 5 26.47 -18.61 25.75
N CYS A 6 27.29 -17.85 25.01
CA CYS A 6 26.85 -17.16 23.78
C CYS A 6 26.36 -18.16 22.71
N TYR A 7 27.01 -19.31 22.56
CA TYR A 7 26.58 -20.35 21.62
C TYR A 7 25.19 -20.90 21.98
N TYR A 8 24.94 -21.21 23.27
CA TYR A 8 23.63 -21.69 23.70
C TYR A 8 22.53 -20.62 23.61
N ILE A 9 22.85 -19.35 23.87
CA ILE A 9 21.91 -18.23 23.67
C ILE A 9 21.59 -18.10 22.17
N GLN A 10 22.56 -18.14 21.27
CA GLN A 10 22.29 -18.10 19.85
C GLN A 10 21.43 -19.27 19.36
N GLN A 11 21.67 -20.48 19.86
CA GLN A 11 20.82 -21.64 19.54
C GLN A 11 19.40 -21.49 20.08
N ASP A 12 19.23 -20.96 21.29
CA ASP A 12 17.90 -20.73 21.89
C ASP A 12 17.16 -19.59 21.14
N GLU A 13 17.83 -18.52 20.77
CA GLU A 13 17.28 -17.48 19.92
C GLU A 13 16.87 -18.00 18.53
N GLN A 14 17.67 -18.87 17.90
CA GLN A 14 17.28 -19.49 16.63
C GLN A 14 16.06 -20.39 16.75
N LYS A 15 15.91 -21.12 17.87
CA LYS A 15 14.72 -21.93 18.16
C LYS A 15 13.48 -21.07 18.47
N ARG A 16 13.66 -19.90 19.10
CA ARG A 16 12.58 -18.96 19.43
C ARG A 16 12.18 -18.07 18.24
N ARG A 17 13.02 -17.99 17.20
CA ARG A 17 12.69 -17.37 15.90
C ARG A 17 11.81 -18.31 15.04
N ALA A 18 10.81 -18.92 15.65
CA ALA A 18 9.76 -19.59 14.90
C ALA A 18 9.01 -18.54 14.08
N THR A 19 9.37 -18.42 12.82
CA THR A 19 8.66 -17.57 11.85
C THR A 19 7.32 -18.25 11.60
N MET A 20 6.25 -17.63 12.08
CA MET A 20 4.90 -18.11 11.83
C MET A 20 4.63 -17.94 10.33
N HIS A 21 4.57 -19.02 9.59
CA HIS A 21 4.15 -19.01 8.20
C HIS A 21 2.66 -18.71 8.14
N ILE A 22 2.31 -17.49 7.80
CA ILE A 22 0.92 -17.12 7.50
C ILE A 22 0.63 -17.67 6.10
N ASN A 23 -0.27 -18.67 6.02
CA ASN A 23 -0.76 -19.15 4.73
C ASN A 23 -1.63 -18.08 4.07
N ARG A 24 -1.06 -17.37 3.12
CA ARG A 24 -1.77 -16.39 2.30
C ARG A 24 -2.48 -17.11 1.17
N LYS A 25 -3.73 -16.77 0.90
CA LYS A 25 -4.48 -17.27 -0.26
C LYS A 25 -4.34 -16.32 -1.43
N PRO A 26 -4.20 -16.83 -2.66
CA PRO A 26 -4.11 -15.97 -3.83
C PRO A 26 -5.39 -15.15 -4.01
N GLY A 27 -5.24 -13.86 -4.37
CA GLY A 27 -6.33 -12.93 -4.63
C GLY A 27 -7.19 -12.54 -3.43
N GLU A 28 -6.86 -13.00 -2.20
CA GLU A 28 -7.69 -12.76 -1.03
C GLU A 28 -7.50 -11.35 -0.47
N GLN A 29 -6.25 -10.88 -0.33
CA GLN A 29 -5.98 -9.62 0.36
C GLN A 29 -4.82 -8.82 -0.25
N ILE A 30 -4.95 -7.51 -0.12
CA ILE A 30 -3.94 -6.52 -0.46
C ILE A 30 -3.61 -5.70 0.77
N GLU A 31 -2.35 -5.38 0.94
CA GLU A 31 -1.84 -4.51 1.99
C GLU A 31 -1.45 -3.17 1.40
N VAL A 32 -1.81 -2.08 2.09
CA VAL A 32 -1.58 -0.71 1.63
C VAL A 32 -1.00 0.15 2.73
N ASP A 33 -0.08 1.02 2.35
CA ASP A 33 0.56 1.96 3.26
C ASP A 33 1.17 3.15 2.50
N TRP A 34 1.47 4.24 3.22
CA TRP A 34 2.38 5.26 2.78
C TRP A 34 3.83 4.85 3.07
N ALA A 35 4.73 4.99 2.12
CA ALA A 35 6.15 4.78 2.37
C ALA A 35 6.71 5.86 3.31
N GLY A 36 7.60 5.47 4.24
CA GLY A 36 8.10 6.41 5.26
C GLY A 36 8.91 7.58 4.71
N ASP A 37 9.75 7.35 3.68
CA ASP A 37 10.60 8.39 3.10
C ASP A 37 10.00 8.91 1.78
N PRO A 38 9.66 10.21 1.67
CA PRO A 38 9.14 10.78 0.44
C PRO A 38 10.22 10.87 -0.65
N ALA A 39 9.80 10.70 -1.89
CA ALA A 39 10.59 11.09 -3.05
C ALA A 39 10.61 12.63 -3.19
N GLN A 40 11.36 13.13 -4.13
CA GLN A 40 11.53 14.58 -4.33
C GLN A 40 11.25 14.98 -5.78
N ILE A 41 10.58 16.11 -5.93
CA ILE A 41 10.39 16.81 -7.21
C ILE A 41 11.03 18.18 -7.08
N ILE A 42 11.67 18.66 -8.13
CA ILE A 42 12.28 19.98 -8.18
C ILE A 42 11.36 20.88 -9.01
N ASP A 43 10.91 21.97 -8.43
CA ASP A 43 10.16 22.99 -9.16
C ASP A 43 11.09 23.61 -10.23
N PRO A 44 10.73 23.56 -11.52
CA PRO A 44 11.62 24.00 -12.58
C PRO A 44 11.86 25.53 -12.61
N ASP A 45 10.95 26.31 -12.04
CA ASP A 45 11.00 27.78 -12.06
C ASP A 45 11.74 28.34 -10.83
N THR A 46 11.51 27.72 -9.66
CA THR A 46 12.04 28.22 -8.38
C THR A 46 13.24 27.40 -7.87
N GLY A 47 13.41 26.16 -8.35
CA GLY A 47 14.39 25.22 -7.81
C GLY A 47 14.01 24.65 -6.43
N GLU A 48 12.80 24.91 -5.95
CA GLU A 48 12.33 24.42 -4.66
C GLU A 48 12.16 22.90 -4.71
N ILE A 49 12.56 22.22 -3.61
CA ILE A 49 12.38 20.79 -3.44
C ILE A 49 11.01 20.53 -2.83
N ILE A 50 10.14 19.86 -3.58
CA ILE A 50 8.79 19.51 -3.19
C ILE A 50 8.77 18.00 -2.82
N PRO A 51 8.36 17.62 -1.60
CA PRO A 51 8.23 16.21 -1.23
C PRO A 51 7.09 15.55 -1.99
N ALA A 52 7.30 14.31 -2.41
CA ALA A 52 6.30 13.47 -3.06
C ALA A 52 6.17 12.16 -2.27
N PHE A 53 5.00 11.91 -1.72
CA PHE A 53 4.69 10.78 -0.86
C PHE A 53 4.32 9.57 -1.70
N LEU A 54 4.89 8.41 -1.39
CA LEU A 54 4.69 7.19 -2.14
C LEU A 54 3.59 6.33 -1.48
N PHE A 55 2.47 6.17 -2.17
CA PHE A 55 1.48 5.16 -1.84
C PHE A 55 1.96 3.81 -2.36
N VAL A 56 1.89 2.78 -1.53
CA VAL A 56 2.30 1.41 -1.86
C VAL A 56 1.17 0.46 -1.56
N GLY A 57 0.76 -0.31 -2.57
CA GLY A 57 -0.16 -1.44 -2.42
C GLY A 57 0.53 -2.74 -2.83
N VAL A 58 0.37 -3.82 -2.06
CA VAL A 58 1.04 -5.09 -2.32
C VAL A 58 0.08 -6.25 -2.20
N MET A 59 -0.05 -7.03 -3.27
CA MET A 59 -0.74 -8.32 -3.25
C MET A 59 0.01 -9.27 -2.32
N THR A 60 -0.67 -9.82 -1.31
CA THR A 60 0.01 -10.52 -0.22
C THR A 60 0.58 -11.88 -0.60
N TYR A 61 0.06 -12.52 -1.63
CA TYR A 61 0.49 -13.85 -2.08
C TYR A 61 1.62 -13.80 -3.11
N SER A 62 1.43 -13.07 -4.22
CA SER A 62 2.44 -12.90 -5.28
C SER A 62 3.53 -11.92 -4.90
N GLN A 63 3.28 -11.02 -3.94
CA GLN A 63 4.08 -9.83 -3.67
C GLN A 63 4.16 -8.88 -4.88
N TYR A 64 3.11 -8.89 -5.72
CA TYR A 64 2.99 -7.99 -6.87
C TYR A 64 2.59 -6.59 -6.38
N PRO A 65 3.42 -5.56 -6.63
CA PRO A 65 3.23 -4.24 -6.04
C PRO A 65 2.57 -3.25 -7.00
N TYR A 66 1.92 -2.28 -6.41
CA TYR A 66 1.56 -1.00 -7.00
C TYR A 66 2.23 0.12 -6.23
N VAL A 67 2.80 1.12 -6.91
CA VAL A 67 3.36 2.32 -6.28
C VAL A 67 2.99 3.54 -7.11
N GLU A 68 2.52 4.59 -6.45
CA GLU A 68 2.25 5.90 -7.06
C GLU A 68 2.64 7.02 -6.10
N ALA A 69 3.21 8.10 -6.64
CA ALA A 69 3.59 9.29 -5.90
C ALA A 69 2.48 10.33 -5.91
N PHE A 70 2.28 11.01 -4.77
CA PHE A 70 1.33 12.09 -4.54
C PHE A 70 1.99 13.28 -3.85
N ILE A 71 1.44 14.48 -4.04
CA ILE A 71 1.95 15.70 -3.40
C ILE A 71 1.64 15.76 -1.89
N ASN A 72 0.70 14.97 -1.42
CA ASN A 72 0.34 14.90 0.00
C ASN A 72 -0.31 13.57 0.35
N GLU A 73 -0.40 13.27 1.65
CA GLU A 73 -1.05 12.06 2.20
C GLU A 73 -2.49 12.32 2.64
N LYS A 74 -3.15 13.37 2.09
CA LYS A 74 -4.52 13.69 2.45
C LYS A 74 -5.50 12.62 1.96
N GLN A 75 -6.70 12.62 2.55
CA GLN A 75 -7.76 11.67 2.24
C GLN A 75 -8.06 11.56 0.73
N ARG A 76 -8.05 12.67 0.01
CA ARG A 76 -8.27 12.68 -1.44
C ARG A 76 -7.18 11.86 -2.16
N SER A 77 -5.91 12.07 -1.82
CA SER A 77 -4.79 11.29 -2.38
C SER A 77 -4.91 9.80 -2.03
N TRP A 78 -5.30 9.50 -0.78
CA TRP A 78 -5.52 8.14 -0.32
C TRP A 78 -6.58 7.41 -1.12
N ILE A 79 -7.76 8.01 -1.28
CA ILE A 79 -8.86 7.44 -2.07
C ILE A 79 -8.47 7.30 -3.54
N THR A 80 -7.89 8.34 -4.14
CA THR A 80 -7.44 8.31 -5.54
C THR A 80 -6.42 7.18 -5.77
N ALA A 81 -5.48 7.00 -4.85
CA ALA A 81 -4.48 5.94 -4.92
C ALA A 81 -5.12 4.54 -4.95
N HIS A 82 -6.18 4.30 -4.16
CA HIS A 82 -6.90 3.03 -4.16
C HIS A 82 -7.65 2.79 -5.48
N VAL A 83 -8.29 3.83 -6.02
CA VAL A 83 -8.96 3.74 -7.33
C VAL A 83 -7.97 3.33 -8.41
N HIS A 84 -6.86 4.06 -8.53
CA HIS A 84 -5.80 3.76 -9.52
C HIS A 84 -5.17 2.38 -9.29
N MET A 85 -5.00 1.97 -8.03
CA MET A 85 -4.46 0.67 -7.65
C MET A 85 -5.36 -0.47 -8.14
N TYR A 86 -6.68 -0.38 -7.93
CA TYR A 86 -7.60 -1.41 -8.41
C TYR A 86 -7.66 -1.46 -9.93
N GLU A 87 -7.61 -0.31 -10.61
CA GLU A 87 -7.49 -0.24 -12.06
C GLU A 87 -6.21 -0.91 -12.57
N TYR A 88 -5.09 -0.66 -11.91
CA TYR A 88 -3.79 -1.27 -12.24
C TYR A 88 -3.80 -2.79 -12.09
N PHE A 89 -4.40 -3.32 -11.01
CA PHE A 89 -4.53 -4.76 -10.79
C PHE A 89 -5.61 -5.40 -11.69
N GLY A 90 -6.49 -4.60 -12.28
CA GLY A 90 -7.60 -5.10 -13.10
C GLY A 90 -8.68 -5.83 -12.31
N GLY A 91 -8.78 -5.60 -11.01
CA GLY A 91 -9.75 -6.24 -10.13
C GLY A 91 -9.59 -5.85 -8.67
N VAL A 92 -10.45 -6.40 -7.82
CA VAL A 92 -10.58 -6.07 -6.41
C VAL A 92 -10.38 -7.30 -5.54
N THR A 93 -9.57 -7.19 -4.48
CA THR A 93 -9.43 -8.24 -3.46
C THR A 93 -10.59 -8.23 -2.47
N ARG A 94 -10.85 -9.36 -1.83
CA ARG A 94 -11.89 -9.45 -0.79
C ARG A 94 -11.58 -8.62 0.44
N ILE A 95 -10.29 -8.51 0.78
CA ILE A 95 -9.80 -7.84 1.98
C ILE A 95 -8.77 -6.79 1.59
N LEU A 96 -8.98 -5.59 2.12
CA LEU A 96 -8.07 -4.46 2.05
C LEU A 96 -7.48 -4.22 3.44
N VAL A 97 -6.16 -4.29 3.56
CA VAL A 97 -5.44 -4.18 4.84
C VAL A 97 -4.63 -2.90 4.85
N PRO A 98 -5.19 -1.77 5.31
CA PRO A 98 -4.41 -0.56 5.54
C PRO A 98 -3.54 -0.72 6.78
N ASP A 99 -2.35 -0.08 6.79
CA ASP A 99 -1.70 0.19 8.07
C ASP A 99 -2.50 1.27 8.83
N ASN A 100 -2.24 1.43 10.14
CA ASN A 100 -2.96 2.34 11.03
C ASN A 100 -2.70 3.82 10.71
N THR A 101 -3.00 4.23 9.47
CA THR A 101 -2.92 5.63 9.07
C THR A 101 -4.18 6.38 9.53
N THR A 102 -4.02 7.63 9.96
CA THR A 102 -5.15 8.50 10.38
C THR A 102 -6.15 8.75 9.26
N THR A 103 -5.76 8.56 8.00
CA THR A 103 -6.62 8.63 6.82
C THR A 103 -7.55 7.43 6.68
N ALA A 104 -7.17 6.28 7.23
CA ALA A 104 -7.95 5.05 7.19
C ALA A 104 -8.80 4.87 8.47
N VAL A 105 -8.25 5.19 9.65
CA VAL A 105 -8.85 4.91 10.96
C VAL A 105 -8.93 6.19 11.79
N ILE A 106 -10.13 6.56 12.26
CA ILE A 106 -10.36 7.77 13.08
C ILE A 106 -9.96 7.48 14.54
N HIS A 107 -10.35 6.33 15.07
CA HIS A 107 -10.04 5.90 16.44
C HIS A 107 -9.68 4.42 16.47
N ASN A 108 -8.55 4.12 17.13
CA ASN A 108 -8.03 2.76 17.26
C ASN A 108 -7.73 2.45 18.74
N ASN A 109 -8.75 2.61 19.59
CA ASN A 109 -8.59 2.36 21.04
C ASN A 109 -8.79 0.89 21.40
N ASP A 110 -9.47 0.11 20.55
CA ASP A 110 -9.73 -1.30 20.82
C ASP A 110 -9.88 -2.09 19.52
N TRP A 111 -9.44 -3.36 19.51
CA TRP A 111 -9.51 -4.27 18.36
C TRP A 111 -10.95 -4.43 17.81
N TYR A 112 -11.94 -4.31 18.68
CA TYR A 112 -13.35 -4.50 18.34
C TYR A 112 -14.08 -3.21 17.92
N ASN A 113 -13.50 -2.03 18.15
CA ASN A 113 -14.16 -0.72 17.92
C ASN A 113 -13.25 0.20 17.09
N GLN A 114 -12.86 -0.24 15.90
CA GLN A 114 -12.15 0.61 14.95
C GLN A 114 -13.17 1.43 14.15
N GLU A 115 -13.19 2.74 14.37
CA GLU A 115 -13.97 3.66 13.53
C GLU A 115 -13.19 3.98 12.25
N LEU A 116 -13.67 3.43 11.14
CA LEU A 116 -13.16 3.78 9.82
C LEU A 116 -13.64 5.17 9.42
N ASN A 117 -12.82 5.88 8.66
CA ASN A 117 -13.24 7.10 8.00
C ASN A 117 -14.43 6.80 7.07
N THR A 118 -15.53 7.57 7.20
CA THR A 118 -16.78 7.35 6.46
C THR A 118 -16.55 7.25 4.96
N ILE A 119 -15.75 8.15 4.38
CA ILE A 119 -15.46 8.17 2.94
C ILE A 119 -14.67 6.93 2.52
N TYR A 120 -13.75 6.47 3.37
CA TYR A 120 -12.99 5.25 3.10
C TYR A 120 -13.89 4.00 3.15
N HIS A 121 -14.85 3.99 4.05
CA HIS A 121 -15.88 2.95 4.12
C HIS A 121 -16.79 2.95 2.88
N GLU A 122 -17.28 4.12 2.45
CA GLU A 122 -18.07 4.26 1.22
C GLU A 122 -17.31 3.75 -0.02
N MET A 123 -16.02 4.06 -0.13
CA MET A 123 -15.17 3.52 -1.19
C MET A 123 -15.10 1.99 -1.13
N ALA A 124 -14.91 1.43 0.05
CA ALA A 124 -14.84 -0.02 0.23
C ALA A 124 -16.16 -0.72 -0.11
N GLU A 125 -17.29 -0.13 0.23
CA GLU A 125 -18.62 -0.61 -0.17
C GLU A 125 -18.80 -0.57 -1.69
N HIS A 126 -18.37 0.52 -2.34
CA HIS A 126 -18.43 0.65 -3.79
C HIS A 126 -17.66 -0.46 -4.52
N TYR A 127 -16.47 -0.81 -4.02
CA TYR A 127 -15.64 -1.89 -4.56
C TYR A 127 -15.98 -3.27 -4.00
N ASN A 128 -16.92 -3.38 -3.06
CA ASN A 128 -17.29 -4.61 -2.37
C ASN A 128 -16.10 -5.35 -1.74
N THR A 129 -15.25 -4.60 -1.05
CA THR A 129 -14.08 -5.09 -0.31
C THR A 129 -14.23 -4.81 1.18
N ALA A 130 -13.73 -5.70 2.03
CA ALA A 130 -13.75 -5.51 3.47
C ALA A 130 -12.43 -4.85 3.93
N ILE A 131 -12.54 -3.71 4.64
CA ILE A 131 -11.36 -3.10 5.27
C ILE A 131 -11.10 -3.80 6.59
N ILE A 132 -9.91 -4.39 6.74
CA ILE A 132 -9.43 -5.01 7.98
C ILE A 132 -8.08 -4.38 8.32
N PRO A 133 -8.04 -3.30 9.13
CA PRO A 133 -6.79 -2.65 9.48
C PRO A 133 -5.83 -3.58 10.20
N ALA A 134 -4.52 -3.38 9.98
CA ALA A 134 -3.50 -4.16 10.67
C ALA A 134 -3.57 -3.92 12.19
N ARG A 135 -3.26 -4.98 12.98
CA ARG A 135 -3.31 -4.90 14.45
C ARG A 135 -2.26 -3.93 14.99
N VAL A 136 -2.70 -3.03 15.89
CA VAL A 136 -1.79 -2.16 16.64
C VAL A 136 -0.92 -3.02 17.56
N ARG A 137 0.40 -2.79 17.54
CA ARG A 137 1.38 -3.43 18.45
C ARG A 137 1.48 -4.96 18.40
N ALA A 138 1.14 -5.60 17.29
CA ALA A 138 1.39 -7.02 17.09
C ALA A 138 2.52 -7.27 16.06
N PRO A 139 3.79 -6.96 16.37
CA PRO A 139 4.91 -7.14 15.43
C PRO A 139 5.10 -8.62 15.02
N LYS A 140 4.52 -9.55 15.79
CA LYS A 140 4.55 -10.98 15.46
C LYS A 140 3.58 -11.39 14.36
N ASP A 141 2.55 -10.59 14.09
CA ASP A 141 1.58 -10.85 13.03
C ASP A 141 2.05 -10.26 11.67
N LYS A 142 3.12 -9.46 11.67
CA LYS A 142 3.69 -8.77 10.51
C LYS A 142 5.07 -9.26 10.02
N PRO A 143 5.47 -10.54 10.10
CA PRO A 143 6.83 -10.91 9.72
C PRO A 143 7.13 -10.70 8.22
N ASN A 144 6.12 -10.50 7.37
CA ASN A 144 6.28 -10.26 5.93
C ASN A 144 5.77 -8.90 5.44
N VAL A 145 4.94 -8.17 6.20
CA VAL A 145 4.27 -6.94 5.75
C VAL A 145 5.21 -5.73 5.81
N GLU A 146 5.83 -5.49 6.95
CA GLU A 146 6.91 -4.51 7.07
C GLU A 146 8.06 -4.85 6.11
N GLY A 147 8.22 -6.15 5.76
CA GLY A 147 9.15 -6.62 4.75
C GLY A 147 8.73 -6.24 3.32
N SER A 148 7.48 -6.44 2.90
CA SER A 148 7.09 -6.28 1.49
C SER A 148 6.95 -4.82 1.08
N VAL A 149 6.22 -4.01 1.82
CA VAL A 149 6.11 -2.56 1.57
C VAL A 149 7.47 -1.89 1.75
N GLY A 150 8.18 -2.20 2.84
CA GLY A 150 9.51 -1.66 3.10
C GLY A 150 10.56 -2.04 2.05
N VAL A 151 10.54 -3.29 1.56
CA VAL A 151 11.44 -3.73 0.48
C VAL A 151 11.13 -3.00 -0.82
N ILE A 152 9.86 -2.82 -1.17
CA ILE A 152 9.44 -2.16 -2.40
C ILE A 152 9.76 -0.67 -2.35
N SER A 153 9.41 0.03 -1.26
CA SER A 153 9.70 1.45 -1.10
C SER A 153 11.20 1.71 -1.10
N THR A 154 11.99 0.93 -0.35
CA THR A 154 13.45 1.02 -0.35
C THR A 154 14.04 0.76 -1.73
N TRP A 155 13.52 -0.24 -2.46
CA TRP A 155 14.00 -0.55 -3.79
C TRP A 155 13.68 0.58 -4.77
N ILE A 156 12.45 1.13 -4.78
CA ILE A 156 12.05 2.25 -5.63
C ILE A 156 12.90 3.49 -5.32
N THR A 157 13.00 3.87 -4.04
CA THR A 157 13.78 5.03 -3.61
C THR A 157 15.25 4.88 -4.01
N ALA A 158 15.83 3.70 -3.79
CA ALA A 158 17.22 3.43 -4.19
C ALA A 158 17.42 3.44 -5.71
N ALA A 159 16.45 2.92 -6.48
CA ALA A 159 16.52 2.88 -7.94
C ALA A 159 16.39 4.26 -8.58
N LEU A 160 15.70 5.20 -7.93
CA LEU A 160 15.46 6.55 -8.43
C LEU A 160 16.37 7.62 -7.81
N ARG A 161 17.19 7.28 -6.81
CA ARG A 161 18.01 8.23 -6.02
C ARG A 161 18.92 9.15 -6.82
N ASN A 162 19.34 8.71 -8.02
CA ASN A 162 20.24 9.47 -8.90
C ASN A 162 19.51 10.16 -10.05
N GLU A 163 18.18 10.03 -10.11
CA GLU A 163 17.34 10.69 -11.11
C GLU A 163 16.73 11.96 -10.51
N GLN A 164 16.58 13.00 -11.32
CA GLN A 164 15.90 14.26 -10.94
C GLN A 164 14.60 14.36 -11.70
N PHE A 165 13.56 14.81 -11.03
CA PHE A 165 12.22 14.92 -11.58
C PHE A 165 11.70 16.34 -11.40
N PHE A 166 11.12 16.88 -12.45
CA PHE A 166 10.57 18.25 -12.47
C PHE A 166 9.04 18.26 -12.46
N SER A 167 8.40 17.10 -12.43
CA SER A 167 6.96 16.96 -12.27
C SER A 167 6.57 15.64 -11.62
N LEU A 168 5.39 15.62 -11.00
CA LEU A 168 4.81 14.41 -10.45
C LEU A 168 4.58 13.33 -11.54
N ALA A 169 4.23 13.78 -12.75
CA ALA A 169 4.02 12.89 -13.89
C ALA A 169 5.31 12.17 -14.32
N GLU A 170 6.44 12.89 -14.35
CA GLU A 170 7.76 12.30 -14.64
C GLU A 170 8.17 11.29 -13.59
N LEU A 171 8.02 11.65 -12.31
CA LEU A 171 8.30 10.75 -11.19
C LEU A 171 7.45 9.47 -11.29
N ASN A 172 6.14 9.59 -11.48
CA ASN A 172 5.24 8.45 -11.60
C ASN A 172 5.55 7.57 -12.83
N LYS A 173 5.96 8.17 -13.94
CA LYS A 173 6.43 7.42 -15.11
C LYS A 173 7.70 6.63 -14.81
N ALA A 174 8.65 7.22 -14.09
CA ALA A 174 9.87 6.53 -13.68
C ALA A 174 9.60 5.40 -12.66
N ILE A 175 8.69 5.62 -11.70
CA ILE A 175 8.23 4.59 -10.76
C ILE A 175 7.65 3.39 -11.52
N ARG A 176 6.74 3.61 -12.48
CA ARG A 176 6.12 2.52 -13.27
C ARG A 176 7.18 1.73 -14.05
N ARG A 177 8.14 2.41 -14.68
CA ARG A 177 9.26 1.74 -15.37
C ARG A 177 10.04 0.84 -14.41
N LYS A 178 10.35 1.35 -13.22
CA LYS A 178 11.10 0.59 -12.21
C LYS A 178 10.29 -0.57 -11.63
N LEU A 179 9.00 -0.39 -11.42
CA LEU A 179 8.11 -1.49 -11.01
C LEU A 179 8.09 -2.61 -12.05
N GLU A 180 7.99 -2.28 -13.33
CA GLU A 180 8.04 -3.26 -14.41
C GLU A 180 9.33 -4.08 -14.37
N GLU A 181 10.48 -3.43 -14.19
CA GLU A 181 11.76 -4.12 -13.99
C GLU A 181 11.74 -5.03 -12.74
N PHE A 182 11.09 -4.59 -11.65
CA PHE A 182 11.05 -5.30 -10.38
C PHE A 182 10.17 -6.55 -10.42
N VAL A 183 9.00 -6.46 -11.02
CA VAL A 183 8.02 -7.57 -11.01
C VAL A 183 8.45 -8.75 -11.86
N HIS A 184 9.29 -8.52 -12.87
CA HIS A 184 9.86 -9.56 -13.72
C HIS A 184 11.15 -10.18 -13.18
N ARG A 185 11.67 -9.70 -12.04
CA ARG A 185 12.83 -10.34 -11.40
C ARG A 185 12.43 -11.67 -10.78
N PRO A 186 13.22 -12.73 -11.02
CA PRO A 186 12.97 -14.02 -10.38
C PRO A 186 13.09 -13.90 -8.86
N PHE A 187 12.30 -14.69 -8.16
CA PHE A 187 12.42 -14.81 -6.71
C PHE A 187 13.74 -15.48 -6.34
N GLN A 188 14.29 -15.11 -5.17
CA GLN A 188 15.52 -15.73 -4.66
C GLN A 188 15.29 -17.13 -4.07
N LYS A 189 14.09 -17.43 -3.55
CA LYS A 189 13.79 -18.63 -2.76
C LYS A 189 12.67 -19.50 -3.32
N LYS A 190 12.03 -19.10 -4.40
CA LYS A 190 10.98 -19.85 -5.10
C LYS A 190 11.10 -19.62 -6.59
N GLU A 191 10.54 -20.53 -7.39
CA GLU A 191 10.50 -20.40 -8.85
C GLU A 191 9.54 -19.30 -9.30
N GLY A 192 9.77 -18.75 -10.50
CA GLY A 192 8.93 -17.75 -11.12
C GLY A 192 9.21 -16.32 -10.69
N THR A 193 8.36 -15.43 -11.18
CA THR A 193 8.40 -13.99 -10.95
C THR A 193 7.11 -13.53 -10.26
N ARG A 194 7.11 -12.32 -9.70
CA ARG A 194 5.91 -11.73 -9.08
C ARG A 194 4.78 -11.58 -10.10
N TYR A 195 5.13 -11.17 -11.31
CA TYR A 195 4.19 -10.99 -12.41
C TYR A 195 3.52 -12.30 -12.82
N GLU A 196 4.30 -13.38 -12.99
CA GLU A 196 3.75 -14.69 -13.37
C GLU A 196 2.78 -15.23 -12.33
N ILE A 197 3.17 -15.19 -11.04
CA ILE A 197 2.30 -15.65 -9.95
C ILE A 197 1.03 -14.79 -9.86
N PHE A 198 1.14 -13.47 -9.99
CA PHE A 198 -0.02 -12.59 -10.00
C PHE A 198 -0.96 -12.92 -11.17
N ARG A 199 -0.42 -12.97 -12.39
CA ARG A 199 -1.19 -13.22 -13.61
C ARG A 199 -1.91 -14.56 -13.59
N ASP A 200 -1.21 -15.63 -13.16
CA ASP A 200 -1.70 -17.00 -13.30
C ASP A 200 -2.53 -17.46 -12.08
N GLU A 201 -2.24 -16.98 -10.89
CA GLU A 201 -2.86 -17.46 -9.67
C GLU A 201 -3.77 -16.42 -8.97
N GLU A 202 -3.48 -15.12 -9.04
CA GLU A 202 -4.26 -14.09 -8.32
C GLU A 202 -5.28 -13.38 -9.21
N LEU A 203 -4.87 -12.90 -10.37
CA LEU A 203 -5.73 -12.14 -11.28
C LEU A 203 -7.07 -12.83 -11.61
N PRO A 204 -7.11 -14.15 -11.87
CA PRO A 204 -8.38 -14.84 -12.13
C PRO A 204 -9.34 -14.89 -10.94
N LEU A 205 -8.83 -14.67 -9.72
CA LEU A 205 -9.60 -14.75 -8.47
C LEU A 205 -10.09 -13.38 -7.97
N LEU A 206 -9.59 -12.28 -8.57
CA LEU A 206 -10.04 -10.94 -8.21
C LEU A 206 -11.50 -10.72 -8.63
N ALA A 207 -12.23 -9.99 -7.79
CA ALA A 207 -13.56 -9.52 -8.17
C ALA A 207 -13.45 -8.50 -9.32
N LYS A 208 -14.44 -8.49 -10.19
CA LYS A 208 -14.49 -7.53 -11.31
C LYS A 208 -14.62 -6.11 -10.78
N LEU A 209 -13.96 -5.18 -11.45
CA LEU A 209 -14.14 -3.75 -11.20
C LEU A 209 -15.61 -3.34 -11.41
N PRO A 210 -16.13 -2.39 -10.62
CA PRO A 210 -17.43 -1.79 -10.87
C PRO A 210 -17.43 -1.08 -12.25
N ALA A 211 -18.64 -0.84 -12.78
CA ALA A 211 -18.81 -0.22 -14.11
C ALA A 211 -18.21 1.21 -14.18
N THR A 212 -18.20 1.90 -13.04
CA THR A 212 -17.61 3.24 -12.90
C THR A 212 -16.64 3.24 -11.73
N PRO A 213 -15.50 3.94 -11.82
CA PRO A 213 -14.62 4.12 -10.67
C PRO A 213 -15.33 4.89 -9.56
N TYR A 214 -14.87 4.73 -8.32
CA TYR A 214 -15.36 5.53 -7.21
C TYR A 214 -14.94 6.99 -7.37
N GLU A 215 -15.92 7.89 -7.23
CA GLU A 215 -15.69 9.33 -7.25
C GLU A 215 -15.87 9.91 -5.84
N LEU A 216 -14.88 10.64 -5.37
CA LEU A 216 -14.93 11.32 -4.08
C LEU A 216 -15.91 12.49 -4.14
N ALA A 217 -17.06 12.35 -3.47
CA ALA A 217 -18.05 13.42 -3.34
C ALA A 217 -17.68 14.39 -2.19
N GLU A 218 -17.70 15.68 -2.50
CA GLU A 218 -17.59 16.75 -1.49
C GLU A 218 -18.99 17.28 -1.15
N TRP A 219 -19.45 17.02 0.06
CA TRP A 219 -20.72 17.54 0.55
C TRP A 219 -20.54 18.91 1.18
N LYS A 220 -21.22 19.94 0.62
CA LYS A 220 -21.27 21.28 1.21
C LYS A 220 -22.67 21.60 1.68
N LYS A 221 -22.79 21.98 2.96
CA LYS A 221 -24.07 22.53 3.46
C LYS A 221 -24.17 23.96 2.96
N ALA A 222 -25.24 24.25 2.24
CA ALA A 222 -25.58 25.61 1.82
C ALA A 222 -26.97 25.97 2.35
N THR A 223 -27.14 27.21 2.80
CA THR A 223 -28.47 27.75 3.21
C THR A 223 -29.09 28.44 2.01
N VAL A 224 -30.18 27.87 1.53
CA VAL A 224 -30.96 28.50 0.46
C VAL A 224 -31.68 29.72 1.04
N GLN A 225 -31.44 30.89 0.45
CA GLN A 225 -32.14 32.12 0.85
C GLN A 225 -33.54 32.16 0.28
N PHE A 226 -34.38 33.11 0.78
CA PHE A 226 -35.77 33.26 0.32
C PHE A 226 -35.95 33.52 -1.18
N ASN A 227 -34.91 34.00 -1.85
CA ASN A 227 -34.87 34.21 -3.30
C ASN A 227 -34.34 33.00 -4.09
N TYR A 228 -34.21 31.82 -3.47
CA TYR A 228 -33.74 30.57 -4.06
C TYR A 228 -32.27 30.61 -4.57
N HIS A 229 -31.49 31.60 -4.15
CA HIS A 229 -30.04 31.62 -4.42
C HIS A 229 -29.26 30.95 -3.28
N ILE A 230 -28.16 30.27 -3.63
CA ILE A 230 -27.20 29.61 -2.71
C ILE A 230 -26.02 30.52 -2.49
#